data_9b8d471c33a5d30e7ac535799ae2c607
#
_entry.id   9b8d471c33a5d30e7ac535799ae2c607
#
_cell.length_a   1.000
_cell.length_b   1.000
_cell.length_c   1.000
_cell.angle_alpha   90.00
_cell.angle_beta   90.00
_cell.angle_gamma   90.00
#
_symmetry.space_group_name_H-M   'P 1'
#
loop_
_entity.id
_entity.type
_entity.pdbx_description
1 polymer ?
#
loop_
_entity_poly.entity_id
_entity_poly.type
_entity_poly.pdbx_seq_one_letter_code
_entity_poly.pdbx_strand_id
1 'polypeptide(L)'
;MLAADGVTISDEARTAVIQRLGGNRAASRREIEKLALLAGPGGTLDFEDVVTALGDGAGLAISDIAAAAADGHVALLERTIGKAWEDKQPGVAVLRGCQFHFRQLLSAARAMQRGGSAQQAVKSLRPPVHFRQQDRIISQLRHWNAPALADVLDRLQDAELTAKTGRVNDQALCAQTLLGVCLRARTARR
;
A
#
# COMPACT_ATOMS: atom_id res chain seq x y z
N MET A 1 21.33 -10.31 -11.99
CA MET A 1 20.50 -10.29 -13.19
C MET A 1 20.43 -8.87 -13.72
N LEU A 2 19.68 -7.92 -13.18
CA LEU A 2 19.64 -6.55 -13.71
C LEU A 2 21.02 -5.93 -13.90
N ALA A 3 21.92 -6.03 -12.90
CA ALA A 3 23.28 -5.53 -13.00
C ALA A 3 24.15 -6.25 -14.06
N ALA A 4 23.85 -7.51 -14.37
CA ALA A 4 24.55 -8.24 -15.43
C ALA A 4 24.16 -7.75 -16.84
N ASP A 5 22.95 -7.20 -16.98
CA ASP A 5 22.45 -6.60 -18.23
C ASP A 5 22.73 -5.09 -18.27
N GLY A 6 23.53 -4.57 -17.34
CA GLY A 6 23.89 -3.14 -17.23
C GLY A 6 22.72 -2.23 -16.82
N VAL A 7 21.61 -2.80 -16.36
CA VAL A 7 20.41 -2.06 -16.00
C VAL A 7 20.60 -1.39 -14.63
N THR A 8 20.39 -0.07 -14.60
CA THR A 8 20.40 0.73 -13.38
C THR A 8 18.98 0.77 -12.79
N ILE A 9 18.85 0.64 -11.48
CA ILE A 9 17.58 0.69 -10.78
C ILE A 9 17.66 1.70 -9.64
N SER A 10 16.67 2.61 -9.54
CA SER A 10 16.59 3.56 -8.42
C SER A 10 16.36 2.81 -7.09
N ASP A 11 16.77 3.42 -5.97
CA ASP A 11 16.57 2.79 -4.63
C ASP A 11 15.10 2.57 -4.31
N GLU A 12 14.21 3.45 -4.78
CA GLU A 12 12.77 3.33 -4.63
C GLU A 12 12.22 2.16 -5.46
N ALA A 13 12.66 2.06 -6.72
CA ALA A 13 12.30 0.95 -7.60
C ALA A 13 12.81 -0.39 -7.05
N ARG A 14 14.05 -0.43 -6.55
CA ARG A 14 14.63 -1.61 -5.90
C ARG A 14 13.80 -2.07 -4.71
N THR A 15 13.38 -1.13 -3.87
CA THR A 15 12.54 -1.41 -2.71
C THR A 15 11.18 -1.98 -3.14
N ALA A 16 10.57 -1.40 -4.18
CA ALA A 16 9.30 -1.88 -4.74
C ALA A 16 9.43 -3.32 -5.27
N VAL A 17 10.51 -3.63 -5.99
CA VAL A 17 10.81 -5.00 -6.47
C VAL A 17 10.92 -5.97 -5.31
N ILE A 18 11.73 -5.66 -4.29
CA ILE A 18 11.96 -6.55 -3.14
C ILE A 18 10.64 -6.85 -2.40
N GLN A 19 9.77 -5.87 -2.23
CA GLN A 19 8.47 -6.04 -1.58
C GLN A 19 7.52 -6.98 -2.34
N ARG A 20 7.67 -7.04 -3.66
CA ARG A 20 6.82 -7.84 -4.54
C ARG A 20 7.36 -9.23 -4.82
N LEU A 21 8.67 -9.39 -4.74
CA LEU A 21 9.28 -10.69 -4.90
C LEU A 21 8.91 -11.58 -3.71
N GLY A 22 8.02 -12.54 -3.95
CA GLY A 22 7.57 -13.50 -2.94
C GLY A 22 8.57 -14.65 -2.73
N GLY A 23 8.22 -15.61 -1.85
CA GLY A 23 9.04 -16.78 -1.55
C GLY A 23 9.23 -17.78 -2.70
N ASN A 24 8.57 -17.60 -3.85
CA ASN A 24 8.75 -18.45 -5.03
C ASN A 24 9.87 -17.90 -5.91
N ARG A 25 11.03 -18.57 -5.86
CA ARG A 25 12.25 -18.16 -6.60
C ARG A 25 12.05 -18.15 -8.13
N ALA A 26 11.27 -19.08 -8.69
CA ALA A 26 11.04 -19.15 -10.14
C ALA A 26 10.13 -17.99 -10.60
N ALA A 27 9.09 -17.66 -9.84
CA ALA A 27 8.23 -16.52 -10.12
C ALA A 27 9.01 -15.19 -10.01
N SER A 28 9.78 -15.01 -8.93
CA SER A 28 10.63 -13.84 -8.73
C SER A 28 11.63 -13.65 -9.87
N ARG A 29 12.21 -14.74 -10.38
CA ARG A 29 13.12 -14.68 -11.51
C ARG A 29 12.45 -14.17 -12.78
N ARG A 30 11.25 -14.65 -13.10
CA ARG A 30 10.48 -14.20 -14.28
C ARG A 30 10.13 -12.71 -14.20
N GLU A 31 9.77 -12.23 -13.01
CA GLU A 31 9.48 -10.80 -12.81
C GLU A 31 10.74 -9.94 -13.02
N ILE A 32 11.91 -10.39 -12.55
CA ILE A 32 13.18 -9.69 -12.79
C ILE A 32 13.57 -9.71 -14.28
N GLU A 33 13.37 -10.82 -14.97
CA GLU A 33 13.62 -10.95 -16.42
C GLU A 33 12.71 -10.00 -17.22
N LYS A 34 11.45 -9.88 -16.84
CA LYS A 34 10.50 -8.92 -17.44
C LYS A 34 10.94 -7.47 -17.26
N LEU A 35 11.43 -7.12 -16.05
CA LEU A 35 12.00 -5.79 -15.80
C LEU A 35 13.25 -5.51 -16.63
N ALA A 36 14.13 -6.50 -16.78
CA ALA A 36 15.32 -6.37 -17.63
C ALA A 36 14.96 -6.13 -19.10
N LEU A 37 13.94 -6.84 -19.59
CA LEU A 37 13.43 -6.64 -20.97
C LEU A 37 12.82 -5.26 -21.17
N LEU A 38 12.10 -4.76 -20.18
CA LEU A 38 11.50 -3.41 -20.24
C LEU A 38 12.57 -2.31 -20.30
N ALA A 39 13.59 -2.42 -19.46
CA ALA A 39 14.68 -1.43 -19.41
C ALA A 39 15.54 -1.44 -20.66
N GLY A 40 15.71 -2.61 -21.28
CA GLY A 40 16.71 -2.83 -22.32
C GLY A 40 18.17 -2.78 -21.81
N PRO A 41 19.14 -3.14 -22.65
CA PRO A 41 20.56 -3.11 -22.26
C PRO A 41 21.03 -1.71 -21.85
N GLY A 42 21.59 -1.59 -20.65
CA GLY A 42 22.08 -0.30 -20.12
C GLY A 42 20.98 0.71 -19.75
N GLY A 43 19.72 0.30 -19.75
CA GLY A 43 18.58 1.16 -19.41
C GLY A 43 18.46 1.44 -17.90
N THR A 44 17.52 2.32 -17.57
CA THR A 44 17.25 2.71 -16.18
C THR A 44 15.79 2.37 -15.83
N LEU A 45 15.57 1.82 -14.65
CA LEU A 45 14.25 1.55 -14.10
C LEU A 45 13.96 2.50 -12.94
N ASP A 46 12.90 3.26 -13.08
CA ASP A 46 12.34 4.03 -11.97
C ASP A 46 11.21 3.26 -11.26
N PHE A 47 10.60 3.90 -10.26
CA PHE A 47 9.50 3.31 -9.50
C PHE A 47 8.26 3.05 -10.37
N GLU A 48 7.94 3.95 -11.32
CA GLU A 48 6.76 3.84 -12.18
C GLU A 48 6.93 2.71 -13.19
N ASP A 49 8.14 2.54 -13.73
CA ASP A 49 8.49 1.43 -14.62
C ASP A 49 8.28 0.08 -13.93
N VAL A 50 8.79 -0.05 -12.70
CA VAL A 50 8.65 -1.28 -11.90
C VAL A 50 7.18 -1.57 -11.59
N VAL A 51 6.42 -0.55 -11.19
CA VAL A 51 4.99 -0.69 -10.88
C VAL A 51 4.20 -1.11 -12.12
N THR A 52 4.49 -0.50 -13.27
CA THR A 52 3.82 -0.80 -14.54
C THR A 52 4.19 -2.19 -15.04
N ALA A 53 5.47 -2.54 -15.03
CA ALA A 53 5.97 -3.81 -15.57
C ALA A 53 5.57 -5.03 -14.74
N LEU A 54 5.56 -4.91 -13.42
CA LEU A 54 5.18 -6.00 -12.54
C LEU A 54 3.66 -6.22 -12.46
N GLY A 55 2.92 -5.53 -13.34
CA GLY A 55 1.49 -5.75 -13.51
C GLY A 55 0.64 -5.17 -12.39
N ASP A 56 1.15 -4.15 -11.71
CA ASP A 56 0.52 -3.62 -10.52
C ASP A 56 -0.33 -2.36 -10.72
N GLY A 57 -1.13 -2.34 -11.74
CA GLY A 57 -2.38 -1.59 -11.68
C GLY A 57 -3.18 -1.94 -10.41
N ALA A 58 -3.07 -3.21 -9.96
CA ALA A 58 -3.64 -3.70 -8.71
C ALA A 58 -3.02 -3.08 -7.45
N GLY A 59 -1.71 -2.97 -7.35
CA GLY A 59 -1.05 -2.38 -6.17
C GLY A 59 -1.27 -0.88 -6.06
N LEU A 60 -1.28 -0.16 -7.19
CA LEU A 60 -1.65 1.26 -7.23
C LEU A 60 -3.13 1.43 -6.85
N ALA A 61 -4.02 0.61 -7.40
CA ALA A 61 -5.44 0.65 -7.05
C ALA A 61 -5.67 0.37 -5.56
N ILE A 62 -4.97 -0.61 -4.98
CA ILE A 62 -5.04 -0.92 -3.54
C ILE A 62 -4.45 0.22 -2.70
N SER A 63 -3.35 0.85 -3.12
CA SER A 63 -2.78 2.02 -2.46
C SER A 63 -3.76 3.19 -2.45
N ASP A 64 -4.47 3.43 -3.55
CA ASP A 64 -5.49 4.47 -3.65
C ASP A 64 -6.70 4.19 -2.76
N ILE A 65 -7.13 2.92 -2.66
CA ILE A 65 -8.18 2.48 -1.73
C ILE A 65 -7.77 2.77 -0.29
N ALA A 66 -6.56 2.34 0.11
CA ALA A 66 -6.05 2.54 1.46
C ALA A 66 -5.95 4.02 1.83
N ALA A 67 -5.45 4.82 0.89
CA ALA A 67 -5.32 6.25 1.06
C ALA A 67 -6.69 6.95 1.11
N ALA A 68 -7.67 6.56 0.29
CA ALA A 68 -9.03 7.11 0.34
C ALA A 68 -9.72 6.79 1.68
N ALA A 69 -9.53 5.58 2.22
CA ALA A 69 -10.03 5.19 3.53
C ALA A 69 -9.38 6.03 4.65
N ALA A 70 -8.05 6.21 4.61
CA ALA A 70 -7.31 6.98 5.60
C ALA A 70 -7.62 8.49 5.53
N ASP A 71 -7.98 9.01 4.35
CA ASP A 71 -8.39 10.41 4.15
C ASP A 71 -9.85 10.68 4.55
N GLY A 72 -10.67 9.65 4.78
CA GLY A 72 -12.10 9.81 5.05
C GLY A 72 -12.93 10.22 3.81
N HIS A 73 -12.45 9.92 2.62
CA HIS A 73 -13.05 10.29 1.34
C HIS A 73 -13.98 9.19 0.81
N VAL A 74 -15.23 9.13 1.32
CA VAL A 74 -16.20 8.07 1.03
C VAL A 74 -16.42 7.87 -0.47
N ALA A 75 -16.74 8.92 -1.23
CA ALA A 75 -17.01 8.81 -2.66
C ALA A 75 -15.78 8.30 -3.47
N LEU A 76 -14.56 8.67 -3.05
CA LEU A 76 -13.35 8.16 -3.68
C LEU A 76 -13.14 6.69 -3.32
N LEU A 77 -13.37 6.31 -2.04
CA LEU A 77 -13.27 4.94 -1.57
C LEU A 77 -14.22 4.03 -2.35
N GLU A 78 -15.49 4.39 -2.47
CA GLU A 78 -16.49 3.61 -3.23
C GLU A 78 -16.08 3.40 -4.68
N ARG A 79 -15.64 4.47 -5.35
CA ARG A 79 -15.19 4.39 -6.75
C ARG A 79 -13.96 3.50 -6.91
N THR A 80 -12.96 3.63 -6.05
CA THR A 80 -11.72 2.84 -6.15
C THR A 80 -11.95 1.38 -5.79
N ILE A 81 -12.78 1.09 -4.80
CA ILE A 81 -13.20 -0.28 -4.47
C ILE A 81 -13.99 -0.89 -5.63
N GLY A 82 -14.97 -0.17 -6.21
CA GLY A 82 -15.75 -0.65 -7.33
C GLY A 82 -14.85 -1.09 -8.49
N LYS A 83 -13.87 -0.26 -8.85
CA LYS A 83 -12.88 -0.61 -9.88
C LYS A 83 -12.07 -1.86 -9.51
N ALA A 84 -11.65 -2.00 -8.26
CA ALA A 84 -10.91 -3.19 -7.83
C ALA A 84 -11.76 -4.48 -7.97
N TRP A 85 -13.09 -4.39 -7.75
CA TRP A 85 -13.99 -5.53 -7.98
C TRP A 85 -14.20 -5.85 -9.46
N GLU A 86 -14.29 -4.84 -10.32
CA GLU A 86 -14.30 -5.03 -11.78
C GLU A 86 -13.03 -5.73 -12.27
N ASP A 87 -11.87 -5.35 -11.70
CA ASP A 87 -10.56 -5.96 -11.96
C ASP A 87 -10.37 -7.32 -11.23
N LYS A 88 -11.44 -7.87 -10.60
CA LYS A 88 -11.47 -9.16 -9.90
C LYS A 88 -10.41 -9.29 -8.79
N GLN A 89 -10.10 -8.18 -8.12
CA GLN A 89 -9.17 -8.21 -6.98
C GLN A 89 -9.81 -8.95 -5.81
N PRO A 90 -9.08 -9.89 -5.16
CA PRO A 90 -9.57 -10.55 -3.94
C PRO A 90 -9.68 -9.54 -2.79
N GLY A 91 -10.78 -9.59 -2.02
CA GLY A 91 -10.97 -8.74 -0.85
C GLY A 91 -9.85 -8.87 0.19
N VAL A 92 -9.32 -10.09 0.36
CA VAL A 92 -8.14 -10.35 1.22
C VAL A 92 -6.89 -9.58 0.76
N ALA A 93 -6.66 -9.45 -0.56
CA ALA A 93 -5.51 -8.71 -1.08
C ALA A 93 -5.66 -7.21 -0.79
N VAL A 94 -6.86 -6.66 -0.96
CA VAL A 94 -7.17 -5.27 -0.62
C VAL A 94 -6.99 -5.00 0.87
N LEU A 95 -7.51 -5.88 1.76
CA LEU A 95 -7.35 -5.76 3.21
C LEU A 95 -5.87 -5.73 3.61
N ARG A 96 -5.04 -6.60 3.03
CA ARG A 96 -3.58 -6.63 3.30
C ARG A 96 -2.86 -5.36 2.87
N GLY A 97 -3.19 -4.84 1.70
CA GLY A 97 -2.62 -3.58 1.24
C GLY A 97 -3.01 -2.40 2.13
N CYS A 98 -4.27 -2.37 2.58
CA CYS A 98 -4.72 -1.39 3.56
C CYS A 98 -3.99 -1.53 4.90
N GLN A 99 -3.82 -2.76 5.41
CA GLN A 99 -3.01 -2.99 6.62
C GLN A 99 -1.58 -2.46 6.47
N PHE A 100 -0.97 -2.65 5.30
CA PHE A 100 0.38 -2.12 5.04
C PHE A 100 0.42 -0.60 5.19
N HIS A 101 -0.51 0.11 4.55
CA HIS A 101 -0.62 1.57 4.65
C HIS A 101 -0.83 2.05 6.10
N PHE A 102 -1.77 1.43 6.82
CA PHE A 102 -2.06 1.80 8.21
C PHE A 102 -0.91 1.45 9.18
N ARG A 103 -0.11 0.41 8.91
CA ARG A 103 1.13 0.13 9.65
C ARG A 103 2.18 1.23 9.43
N GLN A 104 2.32 1.75 8.21
CA GLN A 104 3.19 2.89 7.95
C GLN A 104 2.75 4.12 8.74
N LEU A 105 1.46 4.44 8.72
CA LEU A 105 0.91 5.54 9.54
C LEU A 105 1.18 5.34 11.03
N LEU A 106 0.95 4.13 11.56
CA LEU A 106 1.19 3.82 12.98
C LEU A 106 2.67 3.97 13.34
N SER A 107 3.57 3.49 12.48
CA SER A 107 5.02 3.62 12.68
C SER A 107 5.44 5.09 12.72
N ALA A 108 4.94 5.91 11.79
CA ALA A 108 5.21 7.34 11.76
C ALA A 108 4.60 8.07 12.97
N ALA A 109 3.35 7.76 13.34
CA ALA A 109 2.70 8.36 14.52
C ALA A 109 3.48 8.06 15.81
N ARG A 110 3.97 6.84 15.98
CA ARG A 110 4.83 6.46 17.12
C ARG A 110 6.19 7.19 17.10
N ALA A 111 6.77 7.42 15.91
CA ALA A 111 7.99 8.20 15.79
C ALA A 111 7.78 9.67 16.19
N MET A 112 6.64 10.25 15.83
CA MET A 112 6.25 11.61 16.25
C MET A 112 6.06 11.71 17.78
N GLN A 113 5.46 10.70 18.41
CA GLN A 113 5.32 10.65 19.89
C GLN A 113 6.66 10.67 20.62
N ARG A 114 7.75 10.21 19.99
CA ARG A 114 9.12 10.26 20.51
C ARG A 114 9.84 11.59 20.23
N GLY A 115 9.13 12.61 19.75
CA GLY A 115 9.65 13.97 19.52
C GLY A 115 10.10 14.26 18.08
N GLY A 116 9.85 13.37 17.13
CA GLY A 116 10.13 13.61 15.71
C GLY A 116 9.08 14.51 15.04
N SER A 117 9.47 15.27 14.03
CA SER A 117 8.52 15.92 13.13
C SER A 117 7.84 14.91 12.20
N ALA A 118 6.66 15.23 11.65
CA ALA A 118 5.99 14.38 10.68
C ALA A 118 6.87 14.07 9.46
N GLN A 119 7.61 15.06 8.95
CA GLN A 119 8.53 14.88 7.83
C GLN A 119 9.66 13.90 8.17
N GLN A 120 10.27 14.03 9.35
CA GLN A 120 11.32 13.11 9.81
C GLN A 120 10.77 11.70 10.00
N ALA A 121 9.58 11.58 10.60
CA ALA A 121 8.91 10.30 10.81
C ALA A 121 8.64 9.58 9.48
N VAL A 122 8.12 10.29 8.45
CA VAL A 122 7.83 9.70 7.14
C VAL A 122 9.12 9.32 6.40
N LYS A 123 10.17 10.14 6.45
CA LYS A 123 11.48 9.81 5.86
C LYS A 123 12.16 8.61 6.51
N SER A 124 11.88 8.34 7.78
CA SER A 124 12.45 7.20 8.52
C SER A 124 11.72 5.88 8.29
N LEU A 125 10.56 5.88 7.62
CA LEU A 125 9.79 4.68 7.36
C LEU A 125 10.60 3.64 6.57
N ARG A 126 10.38 2.38 6.91
CA ARG A 126 10.95 1.24 6.19
C ARG A 126 9.83 0.26 5.88
N PRO A 127 9.61 -0.05 4.62
CA PRO A 127 10.26 0.50 3.40
C PRO A 127 9.98 2.00 3.22
N PRO A 128 10.83 2.70 2.46
CA PRO A 128 10.65 4.13 2.18
C PRO A 128 9.33 4.39 1.47
N VAL A 129 8.70 5.51 1.80
CA VAL A 129 7.50 5.98 1.10
C VAL A 129 7.92 6.77 -0.13
N HIS A 130 7.30 6.45 -1.26
CA HIS A 130 7.53 7.20 -2.50
C HIS A 130 7.26 8.70 -2.30
N PHE A 131 8.10 9.57 -2.87
CA PHE A 131 8.06 11.01 -2.60
C PHE A 131 6.68 11.64 -2.88
N ARG A 132 5.97 11.21 -3.93
CA ARG A 132 4.62 11.68 -4.26
C ARG A 132 3.55 11.34 -3.20
N GLN A 133 3.81 10.33 -2.36
CA GLN A 133 2.88 9.90 -1.31
C GLN A 133 3.23 10.48 0.07
N GLN A 134 4.43 11.06 0.23
CA GLN A 134 4.89 11.57 1.52
C GLN A 134 3.98 12.67 2.07
N ASP A 135 3.61 13.65 1.25
CA ASP A 135 2.73 14.76 1.66
C ASP A 135 1.35 14.26 2.09
N ARG A 136 0.83 13.22 1.41
CA ARG A 136 -0.45 12.62 1.77
C ARG A 136 -0.38 11.92 3.13
N ILE A 137 0.67 11.14 3.39
CA ILE A 137 0.89 10.50 4.69
C ILE A 137 1.07 11.56 5.79
N ILE A 138 1.84 12.63 5.54
CA ILE A 138 1.99 13.74 6.48
C ILE A 138 0.63 14.39 6.79
N SER A 139 -0.21 14.59 5.78
CA SER A 139 -1.57 15.12 5.96
C SER A 139 -2.45 14.19 6.80
N GLN A 140 -2.37 12.88 6.56
CA GLN A 140 -3.12 11.88 7.32
C GLN A 140 -2.71 11.83 8.79
N LEU A 141 -1.42 11.97 9.09
CA LEU A 141 -0.89 12.01 10.47
C LEU A 141 -1.41 13.19 11.31
N ARG A 142 -2.04 14.21 10.71
CA ARG A 142 -2.70 15.30 11.44
C ARG A 142 -4.01 14.88 12.09
N HIS A 143 -4.65 13.83 11.56
CA HIS A 143 -5.99 13.37 11.97
C HIS A 143 -5.95 11.99 12.65
N TRP A 144 -4.83 11.26 12.50
CA TRP A 144 -4.66 9.93 13.05
C TRP A 144 -3.67 9.93 14.21
N ASN A 145 -4.08 9.38 15.34
CA ASN A 145 -3.19 9.09 16.47
C ASN A 145 -2.89 7.59 16.57
N ALA A 146 -1.85 7.24 17.30
CA ALA A 146 -1.38 5.85 17.40
C ALA A 146 -2.44 4.87 17.98
N PRO A 147 -3.23 5.21 19.01
CA PRO A 147 -4.30 4.31 19.47
C PRO A 147 -5.38 4.06 18.40
N ALA A 148 -5.84 5.12 17.71
CA ALA A 148 -6.83 4.98 16.65
C ALA A 148 -6.33 4.13 15.48
N LEU A 149 -5.05 4.24 15.13
CA LEU A 149 -4.41 3.43 14.09
C LEU A 149 -4.27 1.95 14.51
N ALA A 150 -3.99 1.69 15.79
CA ALA A 150 -3.96 0.33 16.33
C ALA A 150 -5.34 -0.33 16.21
N ASP A 151 -6.42 0.35 16.66
CA ASP A 151 -7.79 -0.16 16.52
C ASP A 151 -8.20 -0.45 15.07
N VAL A 152 -7.74 0.40 14.11
CA VAL A 152 -7.99 0.16 12.68
C VAL A 152 -7.28 -1.09 12.21
N LEU A 153 -6.02 -1.28 12.61
CA LEU A 153 -5.25 -2.47 12.25
C LEU A 153 -5.86 -3.75 12.79
N ASP A 154 -6.34 -3.74 14.03
CA ASP A 154 -7.04 -4.89 14.64
C ASP A 154 -8.30 -5.23 13.83
N ARG A 155 -9.13 -4.24 13.48
CA ARG A 155 -10.33 -4.44 12.64
C ARG A 155 -10.01 -4.99 11.25
N LEU A 156 -8.95 -4.48 10.60
CA LEU A 156 -8.51 -4.96 9.28
C LEU A 156 -7.99 -6.40 9.37
N GLN A 157 -7.31 -6.75 10.46
CA GLN A 157 -6.82 -8.10 10.71
C GLN A 157 -7.96 -9.09 10.96
N ASP A 158 -8.95 -8.72 11.79
CA ASP A 158 -10.13 -9.54 12.04
C ASP A 158 -10.93 -9.80 10.76
N ALA A 159 -11.10 -8.76 9.93
CA ALA A 159 -11.73 -8.89 8.63
C ALA A 159 -10.95 -9.83 7.69
N GLU A 160 -9.61 -9.74 7.66
CA GLU A 160 -8.78 -10.65 6.88
C GLU A 160 -8.91 -12.10 7.35
N LEU A 161 -8.87 -12.34 8.66
CA LEU A 161 -9.05 -13.67 9.24
C LEU A 161 -10.43 -14.23 8.88
N THR A 162 -11.48 -13.44 9.03
CA THR A 162 -12.86 -13.83 8.70
C THR A 162 -13.00 -14.14 7.21
N ALA A 163 -12.46 -13.30 6.33
CA ALA A 163 -12.51 -13.50 4.88
C ALA A 163 -11.83 -14.81 4.46
N LYS A 164 -10.74 -15.19 5.12
CA LYS A 164 -10.02 -16.46 4.85
C LYS A 164 -10.79 -17.70 5.25
N THR A 165 -11.81 -17.60 6.08
CA THR A 165 -12.65 -18.78 6.43
C THR A 165 -13.50 -19.26 5.25
N GLY A 166 -13.68 -18.44 4.21
CA GLY A 166 -14.54 -18.73 3.05
C GLY A 166 -16.04 -18.78 3.36
N ARG A 167 -16.44 -18.39 4.57
CA ARG A 167 -17.87 -18.42 5.01
C ARG A 167 -18.63 -17.14 4.66
N VAL A 168 -17.93 -16.11 4.24
CA VAL A 168 -18.47 -14.78 3.91
C VAL A 168 -17.95 -14.31 2.57
N ASN A 169 -18.68 -13.42 1.91
CA ASN A 169 -18.19 -12.75 0.72
C ASN A 169 -17.08 -11.78 1.15
N ASP A 170 -15.85 -12.07 0.73
CA ASP A 170 -14.65 -11.34 1.14
C ASP A 170 -14.64 -9.90 0.63
N GLN A 171 -15.21 -9.63 -0.57
CA GLN A 171 -15.33 -8.28 -1.13
C GLN A 171 -16.33 -7.44 -0.32
N ALA A 172 -17.48 -8.01 0.03
CA ALA A 172 -18.48 -7.30 0.83
C ALA A 172 -17.95 -6.98 2.23
N LEU A 173 -17.29 -7.94 2.89
CA LEU A 173 -16.67 -7.74 4.20
C LEU A 173 -15.56 -6.68 4.14
N CYS A 174 -14.72 -6.71 3.10
CA CYS A 174 -13.68 -5.71 2.86
C CYS A 174 -14.28 -4.31 2.70
N ALA A 175 -15.29 -4.15 1.83
CA ALA A 175 -15.95 -2.87 1.59
C ALA A 175 -16.58 -2.31 2.86
N GLN A 176 -17.31 -3.14 3.63
CA GLN A 176 -17.92 -2.74 4.90
C GLN A 176 -16.87 -2.28 5.92
N THR A 177 -15.79 -3.04 6.06
CA THR A 177 -14.69 -2.71 6.99
C THR A 177 -14.03 -1.40 6.63
N LEU A 178 -13.69 -1.20 5.34
CA LEU A 178 -13.04 0.01 4.86
C LEU A 178 -13.94 1.24 4.92
N LEU A 179 -15.24 1.08 4.70
CA LEU A 179 -16.22 2.15 4.89
C LEU A 179 -16.25 2.60 6.36
N GLY A 180 -16.25 1.66 7.30
CA GLY A 180 -16.17 1.96 8.74
C GLY A 180 -14.91 2.75 9.11
N VAL A 181 -13.76 2.37 8.56
CA VAL A 181 -12.49 3.09 8.73
C VAL A 181 -12.56 4.50 8.14
N CYS A 182 -13.10 4.63 6.93
CA CYS A 182 -13.25 5.89 6.21
C CYS A 182 -14.17 6.87 6.98
N LEU A 183 -15.28 6.40 7.50
CA LEU A 183 -16.20 7.22 8.30
C LEU A 183 -15.54 7.71 9.59
N ARG A 184 -14.74 6.86 10.25
CA ARG A 184 -13.94 7.26 11.43
C ARG A 184 -12.95 8.37 11.07
N ALA A 185 -12.21 8.22 9.96
CA ALA A 185 -11.29 9.25 9.48
C ALA A 185 -12.00 10.58 9.22
N ARG A 186 -13.18 10.54 8.59
CA ARG A 186 -14.00 11.73 8.32
C ARG A 186 -14.43 12.44 9.58
N THR A 187 -14.76 11.70 10.64
CA THR A 187 -15.14 12.29 11.93
C THR A 187 -13.94 12.91 12.65
N ALA A 188 -12.76 12.33 12.55
CA ALA A 188 -11.53 12.86 13.16
C ALA A 188 -11.00 14.14 12.48
N ARG A 189 -11.46 14.46 11.26
CA ARG A 189 -11.12 15.68 10.52
C ARG A 189 -11.99 16.90 10.86
N ARG A 190 -13.11 16.69 11.56
CA ARG A 190 -14.02 17.76 12.02
C ARG A 190 -13.60 18.31 13.36
#